data_45610df42797688f2b99c03b93b1ef86
#
_entry.id   45610df42797688f2b99c03b93b1ef86
#
_cell.length_a   1.000
_cell.length_b   1.000
_cell.length_c   1.000
_cell.angle_alpha   90.00
_cell.angle_beta   90.00
_cell.angle_gamma   90.00
#
_symmetry.space_group_name_H-M   'P 1'
#
loop_
_entity.id
_entity.type
_entity.pdbx_description
1 polymer ?
#
loop_
_entity_poly.entity_id
_entity_poly.type
_entity_poly.pdbx_seq_one_letter_code
_entity_poly.pdbx_strand_id
1 'polypeptide(L)'
;MKPIHFLSCVVSILSFSFAKAQIKDQTPEKNEIITKLIKNEKEVMIWYALKDTSKIEIAKIQTDIKRNGKTINVKTTVKMQGKPDWVDETITELPQLKPIKHTSFNTQRDMVLNFGKIVTGYYTDKATNAKTDINEKVEESFFDSNLYPQIIRWLPLKHNYQTDIAIFDYNPKSGAGLMKAHITNTQKGTFHNKEVWIVSVTDDISSNAVKMTFYIDMKSNKVLAQEMDAGGRKMVMERIERN
;
A
#
# COMPACT_ATOMS: atom_id res chain seq x y z
N MET A 1 -41.01 40.45 -57.61
CA MET A 1 -40.52 40.30 -56.25
C MET A 1 -40.39 38.80 -55.97
N LYS A 2 -39.13 38.26 -55.81
CA LYS A 2 -38.89 36.84 -55.52
C LYS A 2 -38.60 36.73 -54.01
N PRO A 3 -39.14 35.75 -53.26
CA PRO A 3 -38.86 35.56 -51.85
C PRO A 3 -37.49 34.88 -51.66
N ILE A 4 -36.67 35.45 -50.79
CA ILE A 4 -35.40 34.91 -50.38
C ILE A 4 -35.68 33.93 -49.22
N HIS A 5 -35.32 32.64 -49.40
CA HIS A 5 -35.42 31.60 -48.34
C HIS A 5 -34.13 31.68 -47.53
N PHE A 6 -34.26 32.03 -46.25
CA PHE A 6 -33.20 31.96 -45.26
C PHE A 6 -33.11 30.50 -44.77
N LEU A 7 -32.02 29.84 -45.12
CA LEU A 7 -31.69 28.51 -44.64
C LEU A 7 -30.98 28.62 -43.29
N SER A 8 -31.69 28.38 -42.20
CA SER A 8 -31.12 28.41 -40.85
C SER A 8 -30.36 27.07 -40.58
N CYS A 9 -29.05 27.16 -40.58
CA CYS A 9 -28.16 26.02 -40.23
C CYS A 9 -28.07 25.93 -38.72
N VAL A 10 -28.79 24.96 -38.08
CA VAL A 10 -28.68 24.62 -36.64
C VAL A 10 -27.42 23.78 -36.47
N VAL A 11 -26.36 24.38 -35.93
CA VAL A 11 -25.15 23.68 -35.52
C VAL A 11 -25.40 23.10 -34.15
N SER A 12 -25.67 21.78 -34.10
CA SER A 12 -25.75 21.01 -32.85
C SER A 12 -24.35 20.80 -32.29
N ILE A 13 -23.98 21.55 -31.25
CA ILE A 13 -22.76 21.36 -30.49
C ILE A 13 -22.96 20.14 -29.58
N LEU A 14 -22.41 19.00 -29.99
CA LEU A 14 -22.31 17.79 -29.15
C LEU A 14 -21.27 18.08 -28.05
N SER A 15 -21.76 18.45 -26.86
CA SER A 15 -20.96 18.57 -25.66
C SER A 15 -20.56 17.17 -25.20
N PHE A 16 -19.34 16.72 -25.51
CA PHE A 16 -18.74 15.55 -24.88
C PHE A 16 -18.39 15.87 -23.44
N SER A 17 -19.31 15.54 -22.54
CA SER A 17 -19.01 15.52 -21.11
C SER A 17 -18.06 14.36 -20.84
N PHE A 18 -16.76 14.64 -20.67
CA PHE A 18 -15.82 13.68 -20.11
C PHE A 18 -16.19 13.48 -18.64
N ALA A 19 -16.97 12.46 -18.35
CA ALA A 19 -17.17 11.99 -17.00
C ALA A 19 -15.80 11.53 -16.49
N LYS A 20 -15.16 12.30 -15.61
CA LYS A 20 -14.02 11.82 -14.82
C LYS A 20 -14.52 10.62 -14.03
N ALA A 21 -14.01 9.43 -14.31
CA ALA A 21 -14.32 8.27 -13.52
C ALA A 21 -13.95 8.60 -12.06
N GLN A 22 -14.95 8.51 -11.18
CA GLN A 22 -14.74 8.75 -9.76
C GLN A 22 -13.79 7.66 -9.25
N ILE A 23 -12.67 8.06 -8.65
CA ILE A 23 -11.72 7.13 -8.03
C ILE A 23 -12.48 6.45 -6.89
N LYS A 24 -12.47 5.10 -6.89
CA LYS A 24 -13.20 4.29 -5.92
C LYS A 24 -12.32 4.09 -4.69
N ASP A 25 -12.87 4.31 -3.50
CA ASP A 25 -12.20 3.99 -2.25
C ASP A 25 -12.33 2.49 -1.93
N GLN A 26 -11.22 1.88 -1.52
CA GLN A 26 -11.17 0.52 -0.95
C GLN A 26 -11.19 0.64 0.57
N THR A 27 -12.17 0.03 1.20
CA THR A 27 -12.30 -0.10 2.65
C THR A 27 -12.62 -1.56 3.00
N PRO A 28 -12.48 -2.02 4.25
CA PRO A 28 -12.89 -3.37 4.65
C PRO A 28 -14.33 -3.73 4.22
N GLU A 29 -15.28 -2.82 4.34
CA GLU A 29 -16.68 -3.07 3.98
C GLU A 29 -16.94 -2.98 2.47
N LYS A 30 -16.11 -2.22 1.74
CA LYS A 30 -16.28 -1.98 0.30
C LYS A 30 -14.94 -2.08 -0.41
N ASN A 31 -14.59 -3.28 -0.84
CA ASN A 31 -13.33 -3.51 -1.57
C ASN A 31 -13.50 -4.50 -2.73
N GLU A 32 -12.48 -4.54 -3.57
CA GLU A 32 -12.38 -5.43 -4.73
C GLU A 32 -11.33 -6.52 -4.53
N ILE A 33 -10.89 -6.77 -3.29
CA ILE A 33 -9.84 -7.72 -2.97
C ILE A 33 -10.24 -9.14 -3.42
N ILE A 34 -9.36 -9.77 -4.18
CA ILE A 34 -9.54 -11.14 -4.65
C ILE A 34 -9.04 -12.08 -3.56
N THR A 35 -9.90 -12.43 -2.62
CA THR A 35 -9.54 -13.21 -1.41
C THR A 35 -8.91 -14.59 -1.69
N LYS A 36 -9.17 -15.18 -2.87
CA LYS A 36 -8.52 -16.42 -3.33
C LYS A 36 -7.00 -16.26 -3.55
N LEU A 37 -6.50 -15.02 -3.71
CA LEU A 37 -5.07 -14.71 -3.83
C LEU A 37 -4.38 -14.69 -2.46
N ILE A 38 -5.13 -14.58 -1.37
CA ILE A 38 -4.59 -14.57 -0.02
C ILE A 38 -4.30 -16.01 0.40
N LYS A 39 -3.03 -16.39 0.40
CA LYS A 39 -2.55 -17.75 0.71
C LYS A 39 -1.48 -17.70 1.79
N ASN A 40 -1.23 -18.83 2.44
CA ASN A 40 -0.03 -18.99 3.25
C ASN A 40 1.19 -18.80 2.35
N GLU A 41 2.05 -17.89 2.73
CA GLU A 41 3.20 -17.51 1.91
C GLU A 41 4.35 -17.06 2.80
N LYS A 42 5.57 -17.36 2.35
CA LYS A 42 6.80 -16.83 2.91
C LYS A 42 7.61 -16.25 1.78
N GLU A 43 7.87 -14.96 1.85
CA GLU A 43 8.69 -14.25 0.88
C GLU A 43 9.93 -13.65 1.52
N VAL A 44 10.97 -13.49 0.71
CA VAL A 44 12.19 -12.82 1.11
C VAL A 44 12.58 -11.83 0.03
N MET A 45 12.85 -10.60 0.45
CA MET A 45 13.35 -9.53 -0.41
C MET A 45 14.65 -8.98 0.16
N ILE A 46 15.54 -8.49 -0.71
CA ILE A 46 16.69 -7.70 -0.29
C ILE A 46 16.38 -6.23 -0.54
N TRP A 47 16.64 -5.43 0.45
CA TRP A 47 16.49 -3.98 0.38
C TRP A 47 17.83 -3.34 0.06
N TYR A 48 17.89 -2.58 -1.03
CA TYR A 48 19.07 -1.86 -1.50
C TYR A 48 18.84 -0.35 -1.48
N ALA A 49 19.87 0.41 -1.10
CA ALA A 49 20.01 1.80 -1.49
C ALA A 49 20.63 1.88 -2.88
N LEU A 50 20.11 2.75 -3.73
CA LEU A 50 20.67 3.04 -5.04
C LEU A 50 21.55 4.28 -4.94
N LYS A 51 22.84 4.12 -5.26
CA LYS A 51 23.80 5.23 -5.33
C LYS A 51 24.50 5.16 -6.67
N ASP A 52 24.22 6.14 -7.53
CA ASP A 52 24.69 6.17 -8.92
C ASP A 52 24.31 4.85 -9.64
N THR A 53 25.26 4.07 -10.07
CA THR A 53 25.08 2.77 -10.73
C THR A 53 25.15 1.58 -9.76
N SER A 54 25.35 1.82 -8.46
CA SER A 54 25.61 0.77 -7.46
C SER A 54 24.36 0.48 -6.62
N LYS A 55 24.16 -0.81 -6.30
CA LYS A 55 23.20 -1.27 -5.29
C LYS A 55 23.95 -1.61 -4.01
N ILE A 56 23.60 -0.95 -2.92
CA ILE A 56 24.19 -1.21 -1.59
C ILE A 56 23.12 -1.91 -0.76
N GLU A 57 23.37 -3.16 -0.35
CA GLU A 57 22.43 -3.90 0.51
C GLU A 57 22.30 -3.21 1.86
N ILE A 58 21.04 -2.93 2.26
CA ILE A 58 20.69 -2.32 3.55
C ILE A 58 20.17 -3.39 4.51
N ALA A 59 19.25 -4.24 4.01
CA ALA A 59 18.54 -5.19 4.84
C ALA A 59 18.01 -6.37 4.04
N LYS A 60 17.74 -7.47 4.76
CA LYS A 60 16.93 -8.59 4.29
C LYS A 60 15.55 -8.49 4.94
N ILE A 61 14.51 -8.51 4.11
CA ILE A 61 13.12 -8.42 4.54
C ILE A 61 12.48 -9.80 4.33
N GLN A 62 11.92 -10.36 5.39
CA GLN A 62 11.14 -11.58 5.32
C GLN A 62 9.69 -11.25 5.69
N THR A 63 8.73 -11.60 4.82
CA THR A 63 7.30 -11.50 5.09
C THR A 63 6.68 -12.89 5.14
N ASP A 64 6.05 -13.22 6.25
CA ASP A 64 5.29 -14.44 6.47
C ASP A 64 3.80 -14.12 6.52
N ILE A 65 3.01 -14.69 5.62
CA ILE A 65 1.54 -14.58 5.60
C ILE A 65 0.97 -15.92 6.02
N LYS A 66 0.17 -15.93 7.10
CA LYS A 66 -0.46 -17.12 7.63
C LYS A 66 -1.96 -16.92 7.80
N ARG A 67 -2.76 -17.78 7.18
CA ARG A 67 -4.20 -17.85 7.43
C ARG A 67 -4.45 -18.74 8.66
N ASN A 68 -5.28 -18.24 9.56
CA ASN A 68 -5.71 -18.97 10.76
C ASN A 68 -7.23 -18.86 10.90
N GLY A 69 -7.95 -19.82 10.29
CA GLY A 69 -9.41 -19.79 10.26
C GLY A 69 -9.95 -18.53 9.58
N LYS A 70 -10.60 -17.67 10.38
CA LYS A 70 -11.20 -16.40 9.93
C LYS A 70 -10.24 -15.21 9.97
N THR A 71 -8.97 -15.41 10.24
CA THR A 71 -7.98 -14.33 10.30
C THR A 71 -6.80 -14.62 9.40
N ILE A 72 -6.06 -13.58 9.07
CA ILE A 72 -4.69 -13.68 8.57
C ILE A 72 -3.76 -12.92 9.50
N ASN A 73 -2.54 -13.42 9.57
CA ASN A 73 -1.42 -12.78 10.22
C ASN A 73 -0.37 -12.50 9.16
N VAL A 74 0.04 -11.24 9.03
CA VAL A 74 1.14 -10.80 8.16
C VAL A 74 2.26 -10.29 9.05
N LYS A 75 3.36 -11.04 9.10
CA LYS A 75 4.53 -10.67 9.89
C LYS A 75 5.69 -10.34 8.97
N THR A 76 6.21 -9.13 9.08
CA THR A 76 7.40 -8.66 8.38
C THR A 76 8.56 -8.53 9.35
N THR A 77 9.69 -9.15 9.02
CA THR A 77 10.93 -9.05 9.79
C THR A 77 12.01 -8.43 8.91
N VAL A 78 12.52 -7.28 9.31
CA VAL A 78 13.63 -6.58 8.63
C VAL A 78 14.92 -6.83 9.40
N LYS A 79 15.89 -7.47 8.76
CA LYS A 79 17.19 -7.81 9.32
C LYS A 79 18.26 -6.92 8.73
N MET A 80 18.86 -6.07 9.55
CA MET A 80 19.98 -5.20 9.21
C MET A 80 21.24 -5.69 9.92
N GLN A 81 22.39 -5.63 9.23
CA GLN A 81 23.65 -6.06 9.84
C GLN A 81 23.96 -5.25 11.11
N GLY A 82 24.29 -5.96 12.21
CA GLY A 82 24.68 -5.36 13.49
C GLY A 82 23.55 -4.63 14.24
N LYS A 83 22.28 -4.83 13.85
CA LYS A 83 21.12 -4.26 14.54
C LYS A 83 20.13 -5.34 14.96
N PRO A 84 19.38 -5.12 16.06
CA PRO A 84 18.22 -5.97 16.37
C PRO A 84 17.22 -6.00 15.23
N ASP A 85 16.48 -7.09 15.10
CA ASP A 85 15.44 -7.24 14.10
C ASP A 85 14.35 -6.17 14.30
N TRP A 86 13.87 -5.60 13.18
CA TRP A 86 12.64 -4.84 13.17
C TRP A 86 11.50 -5.80 12.80
N VAL A 87 10.49 -5.88 13.65
CA VAL A 87 9.36 -6.79 13.48
C VAL A 87 8.06 -5.99 13.46
N ASP A 88 7.34 -6.07 12.35
CA ASP A 88 5.96 -5.60 12.22
C ASP A 88 5.02 -6.79 12.05
N GLU A 89 3.89 -6.76 12.74
CA GLU A 89 2.89 -7.81 12.66
C GLU A 89 1.49 -7.21 12.61
N THR A 90 0.73 -7.61 11.61
CA THR A 90 -0.67 -7.21 11.41
C THR A 90 -1.56 -8.44 11.46
N ILE A 91 -2.62 -8.39 12.28
CA ILE A 91 -3.68 -9.39 12.33
C ILE A 91 -4.97 -8.77 11.82
N THR A 92 -5.62 -9.41 10.84
CA THR A 92 -6.88 -8.94 10.27
C THR A 92 -7.91 -10.05 10.12
N GLU A 93 -9.19 -9.70 10.06
CA GLU A 93 -10.30 -10.62 9.79
C GLU A 93 -10.46 -10.88 8.29
N LEU A 94 -10.75 -12.13 7.92
CA LEU A 94 -11.14 -12.53 6.57
C LEU A 94 -12.68 -12.58 6.46
N PRO A 95 -13.24 -12.29 5.29
CA PRO A 95 -12.58 -11.94 4.02
C PRO A 95 -12.27 -10.45 3.84
N GLN A 96 -12.82 -9.56 4.69
CA GLN A 96 -12.82 -8.11 4.51
C GLN A 96 -11.47 -7.45 4.83
N LEU A 97 -10.55 -8.16 5.48
CA LEU A 97 -9.27 -7.64 5.97
C LEU A 97 -9.43 -6.51 7.01
N LYS A 98 -10.54 -6.55 7.78
CA LYS A 98 -10.76 -5.62 8.88
C LYS A 98 -9.65 -5.78 9.90
N PRO A 99 -8.92 -4.71 10.26
CA PRO A 99 -7.79 -4.83 11.16
C PRO A 99 -8.24 -5.16 12.59
N ILE A 100 -7.48 -6.03 13.26
CA ILE A 100 -7.67 -6.42 14.67
C ILE A 100 -6.55 -5.83 15.51
N LYS A 101 -5.30 -6.04 15.08
CA LYS A 101 -4.12 -5.65 15.84
C LYS A 101 -2.93 -5.39 14.93
N HIS A 102 -2.13 -4.38 15.31
CA HIS A 102 -0.80 -4.13 14.76
C HIS A 102 0.21 -4.04 15.88
N THR A 103 1.41 -4.60 15.66
CA THR A 103 2.57 -4.38 16.52
C THR A 103 3.77 -4.02 15.68
N SER A 104 4.59 -3.08 16.15
CA SER A 104 5.85 -2.68 15.51
C SER A 104 6.93 -2.53 16.58
N PHE A 105 7.93 -3.40 16.53
CA PHE A 105 9.05 -3.42 17.46
C PHE A 105 10.36 -3.28 16.69
N ASN A 106 11.11 -2.21 16.99
CA ASN A 106 12.40 -1.96 16.35
C ASN A 106 13.35 -1.20 17.30
N THR A 107 14.50 -0.74 16.82
CA THR A 107 15.46 0.01 17.62
C THR A 107 15.01 1.40 18.02
N GLN A 108 13.98 1.95 17.37
CA GLN A 108 13.50 3.32 17.59
C GLN A 108 12.22 3.37 18.40
N ARG A 109 11.36 2.33 18.29
CA ARG A 109 10.03 2.33 18.91
C ARG A 109 9.56 0.94 19.31
N ASP A 110 8.65 0.93 20.27
CA ASP A 110 7.68 -0.15 20.47
C ASP A 110 6.29 0.43 20.31
N MET A 111 5.48 -0.18 19.45
CA MET A 111 4.11 0.25 19.18
C MET A 111 3.16 -0.94 19.18
N VAL A 112 2.01 -0.75 19.81
CA VAL A 112 0.89 -1.70 19.78
C VAL A 112 -0.38 -0.90 19.49
N LEU A 113 -1.14 -1.33 18.48
CA LEU A 113 -2.46 -0.81 18.15
C LEU A 113 -3.46 -1.97 18.22
N ASN A 114 -4.56 -1.77 18.94
CA ASN A 114 -5.72 -2.65 18.94
C ASN A 114 -6.85 -1.91 18.22
N PHE A 115 -7.32 -2.47 17.13
CA PHE A 115 -8.30 -1.84 16.27
C PHE A 115 -9.73 -2.20 16.69
N GLY A 116 -10.61 -1.20 16.72
CA GLY A 116 -12.02 -1.30 17.06
C GLY A 116 -12.75 -0.01 16.65
N LYS A 117 -13.88 0.28 17.28
CA LYS A 117 -14.52 1.60 17.14
C LYS A 117 -13.66 2.72 17.72
N ILE A 118 -12.81 2.36 18.65
CA ILE A 118 -11.75 3.20 19.20
C ILE A 118 -10.46 2.41 18.98
N VAL A 119 -9.45 3.03 18.36
CA VAL A 119 -8.11 2.47 18.25
C VAL A 119 -7.40 2.77 19.56
N THR A 120 -6.99 1.70 20.25
CA THR A 120 -6.30 1.80 21.53
C THR A 120 -4.91 1.17 21.46
N GLY A 121 -4.04 1.59 22.36
CA GLY A 121 -2.70 1.00 22.42
C GLY A 121 -1.67 1.94 23.01
N TYR A 122 -0.42 1.78 22.57
CA TYR A 122 0.65 2.66 23.02
C TYR A 122 1.76 2.77 21.97
N TYR A 123 2.51 3.85 22.08
CA TYR A 123 3.77 4.10 21.39
C TYR A 123 4.85 4.44 22.43
N THR A 124 6.00 3.78 22.37
CA THR A 124 7.16 4.10 23.18
C THR A 124 8.31 4.52 22.27
N ASP A 125 8.78 5.75 22.43
CA ASP A 125 10.02 6.22 21.79
C ASP A 125 11.23 5.69 22.58
N LYS A 126 12.05 4.85 21.96
CA LYS A 126 13.22 4.23 22.64
C LYS A 126 14.40 5.16 22.86
N ALA A 127 14.46 6.28 22.15
CA ALA A 127 15.52 7.26 22.36
C ALA A 127 15.28 8.07 23.64
N THR A 128 14.02 8.34 23.97
CA THR A 128 13.62 9.14 25.12
C THR A 128 12.98 8.33 26.25
N ASN A 129 12.62 7.08 26.00
CA ASN A 129 11.75 6.23 26.83
C ASN A 129 10.36 6.83 27.10
N ALA A 130 9.95 7.84 26.33
CA ALA A 130 8.64 8.43 26.46
C ALA A 130 7.56 7.47 25.91
N LYS A 131 6.54 7.19 26.74
CA LYS A 131 5.38 6.38 26.37
C LYS A 131 4.18 7.27 26.17
N THR A 132 3.49 7.10 25.05
CA THR A 132 2.22 7.76 24.71
C THR A 132 1.14 6.70 24.59
N ASP A 133 0.09 6.82 25.38
CA ASP A 133 -1.09 5.98 25.23
C ASP A 133 -1.94 6.49 24.05
N ILE A 134 -2.47 5.55 23.28
CA ILE A 134 -3.25 5.81 22.08
C ILE A 134 -4.72 5.49 22.37
N ASN A 135 -5.61 6.45 22.09
CA ASN A 135 -7.05 6.31 22.29
C ASN A 135 -7.78 7.20 21.27
N GLU A 136 -7.90 6.69 20.02
CA GLU A 136 -8.39 7.45 18.87
C GLU A 136 -9.74 6.92 18.41
N LYS A 137 -10.76 7.78 18.44
CA LYS A 137 -12.06 7.46 17.86
C LYS A 137 -12.01 7.58 16.35
N VAL A 138 -12.36 6.52 15.63
CA VAL A 138 -12.39 6.48 14.17
C VAL A 138 -13.81 6.15 13.72
N GLU A 139 -14.37 7.00 12.85
CA GLU A 139 -15.74 6.85 12.36
C GLU A 139 -15.80 6.11 11.01
N GLU A 140 -14.74 6.17 10.23
CA GLU A 140 -14.65 5.53 8.92
C GLU A 140 -13.92 4.19 9.01
N SER A 141 -14.19 3.34 8.05
CA SER A 141 -13.55 2.04 7.93
C SER A 141 -12.23 2.12 7.20
N PHE A 142 -11.24 1.39 7.67
CA PHE A 142 -9.86 1.46 7.19
C PHE A 142 -9.16 0.10 7.27
N PHE A 143 -8.09 -0.05 6.49
CA PHE A 143 -7.09 -1.12 6.65
C PHE A 143 -5.92 -0.64 7.52
N ASP A 144 -5.18 -1.58 8.08
CA ASP A 144 -3.89 -1.25 8.71
C ASP A 144 -2.89 -0.76 7.64
N SER A 145 -2.19 0.35 7.91
CA SER A 145 -1.21 0.93 7.00
C SER A 145 -0.10 -0.05 6.63
N ASN A 146 0.30 -0.94 7.55
CA ASN A 146 1.30 -1.97 7.27
C ASN A 146 0.83 -3.03 6.25
N LEU A 147 -0.49 -3.16 6.04
CA LEU A 147 -1.06 -4.17 5.15
C LEU A 147 -1.23 -3.68 3.70
N TYR A 148 -1.31 -2.37 3.43
CA TYR A 148 -1.67 -1.90 2.10
C TYR A 148 -0.71 -2.36 0.98
N PRO A 149 0.59 -2.56 1.20
CA PRO A 149 1.47 -3.11 0.17
C PRO A 149 1.05 -4.52 -0.29
N GLN A 150 0.48 -5.32 0.62
CA GLN A 150 -0.07 -6.63 0.29
C GLN A 150 -1.45 -6.51 -0.38
N ILE A 151 -2.28 -5.55 0.04
CA ILE A 151 -3.59 -5.29 -0.57
C ILE A 151 -3.43 -4.97 -2.05
N ILE A 152 -2.47 -4.14 -2.44
CA ILE A 152 -2.22 -3.76 -3.84
C ILE A 152 -2.16 -5.00 -4.75
N ARG A 153 -1.40 -6.03 -4.39
CA ARG A 153 -1.25 -7.23 -5.22
C ARG A 153 -2.46 -8.18 -5.19
N TRP A 154 -3.40 -7.97 -4.26
CA TRP A 154 -4.64 -8.74 -4.18
C TRP A 154 -5.82 -8.05 -4.87
N LEU A 155 -5.64 -6.83 -5.38
CA LEU A 155 -6.65 -6.12 -6.16
C LEU A 155 -6.73 -6.66 -7.61
N PRO A 156 -7.88 -6.47 -8.33
CA PRO A 156 -8.06 -6.89 -9.71
C PRO A 156 -7.33 -5.95 -10.67
N LEU A 157 -5.99 -5.96 -10.61
CA LEU A 157 -5.15 -5.08 -11.41
C LEU A 157 -5.42 -5.23 -12.89
N LYS A 158 -5.53 -4.11 -13.59
CA LYS A 158 -5.71 -4.00 -15.03
C LYS A 158 -5.09 -2.70 -15.53
N HIS A 159 -4.95 -2.56 -16.84
CA HIS A 159 -4.42 -1.33 -17.43
C HIS A 159 -5.27 -0.11 -17.00
N ASN A 160 -4.60 0.98 -16.60
CA ASN A 160 -5.19 2.21 -16.06
C ASN A 160 -6.04 2.01 -14.78
N TYR A 161 -5.80 0.92 -14.00
CA TYR A 161 -6.46 0.76 -12.72
C TYR A 161 -5.95 1.80 -11.74
N GLN A 162 -6.87 2.53 -11.13
CA GLN A 162 -6.64 3.56 -10.11
C GLN A 162 -7.64 3.36 -8.98
N THR A 163 -7.20 3.54 -7.75
CA THR A 163 -8.05 3.45 -6.57
C THR A 163 -7.34 4.07 -5.37
N ASP A 164 -8.11 4.53 -4.41
CA ASP A 164 -7.61 4.90 -3.09
C ASP A 164 -7.84 3.73 -2.12
N ILE A 165 -6.90 3.52 -1.19
CA ILE A 165 -6.99 2.52 -0.13
C ILE A 165 -7.03 3.29 1.18
N ALA A 166 -8.15 3.23 1.90
CA ALA A 166 -8.29 3.86 3.21
C ALA A 166 -7.45 3.10 4.24
N ILE A 167 -6.54 3.78 4.89
CA ILE A 167 -5.60 3.19 5.87
C ILE A 167 -5.63 3.99 7.18
N PHE A 168 -5.29 3.33 8.27
CA PHE A 168 -4.99 3.99 9.54
C PHE A 168 -3.50 3.88 9.82
N ASP A 169 -2.88 5.01 10.13
CA ASP A 169 -1.48 5.08 10.56
C ASP A 169 -1.35 5.88 11.85
N TYR A 170 -0.32 5.57 12.63
CA TYR A 170 0.04 6.31 13.83
C TYR A 170 1.48 6.81 13.73
N ASN A 171 1.61 8.12 13.79
CA ASN A 171 2.91 8.78 13.89
C ASN A 171 2.86 9.80 15.04
N PRO A 172 3.70 9.69 16.08
CA PRO A 172 3.65 10.59 17.23
C PRO A 172 3.91 12.07 16.89
N LYS A 173 4.50 12.36 15.72
CA LYS A 173 4.76 13.74 15.26
C LYS A 173 3.57 14.37 14.53
N SER A 174 2.78 13.58 13.82
CA SER A 174 1.61 14.03 13.05
C SER A 174 0.28 13.59 13.67
N GLY A 175 0.32 12.76 14.72
CA GLY A 175 -0.84 12.17 15.34
C GLY A 175 -1.29 10.88 14.68
N ALA A 176 -2.40 10.32 15.20
CA ALA A 176 -3.09 9.19 14.61
C ALA A 176 -4.12 9.67 13.59
N GLY A 177 -4.36 8.89 12.54
CA GLY A 177 -5.43 9.25 11.66
C GLY A 177 -5.70 8.34 10.49
N LEU A 178 -6.87 8.60 9.92
CA LEU A 178 -7.25 8.07 8.63
C LEU A 178 -6.42 8.77 7.56
N MET A 179 -5.85 7.97 6.71
CA MET A 179 -5.00 8.36 5.59
C MET A 179 -5.36 7.52 4.38
N LYS A 180 -4.77 7.81 3.24
CA LYS A 180 -4.95 7.02 2.02
C LYS A 180 -3.61 6.63 1.42
N ALA A 181 -3.60 5.44 0.81
CA ALA A 181 -2.61 5.07 -0.19
C ALA A 181 -3.29 5.14 -1.56
N HIS A 182 -2.63 5.77 -2.53
CA HIS A 182 -3.19 6.09 -3.83
C HIS A 182 -2.52 5.25 -4.92
N ILE A 183 -3.25 4.33 -5.54
CA ILE A 183 -2.82 3.73 -6.80
C ILE A 183 -3.12 4.74 -7.90
N THR A 184 -2.09 5.42 -8.38
CA THR A 184 -2.21 6.52 -9.34
C THR A 184 -2.16 6.06 -10.79
N ASN A 185 -1.51 4.91 -11.05
CA ASN A 185 -1.44 4.31 -12.38
C ASN A 185 -1.13 2.81 -12.29
N THR A 186 -1.61 2.05 -13.26
CA THR A 186 -1.30 0.63 -13.45
C THR A 186 -1.13 0.35 -14.93
N GLN A 187 0.01 -0.23 -15.30
CA GLN A 187 0.29 -0.58 -16.69
C GLN A 187 0.97 -1.94 -16.79
N LYS A 188 0.85 -2.58 -17.96
CA LYS A 188 1.61 -3.80 -18.27
C LYS A 188 3.05 -3.45 -18.59
N GLY A 189 3.96 -4.35 -18.20
CA GLY A 189 5.37 -4.23 -18.54
C GLY A 189 6.10 -5.55 -18.35
N THR A 190 7.43 -5.51 -18.37
CA THR A 190 8.28 -6.64 -18.11
C THR A 190 9.30 -6.31 -17.02
N PHE A 191 9.58 -7.29 -16.15
CA PHE A 191 10.64 -7.21 -15.14
C PHE A 191 11.36 -8.56 -15.10
N HIS A 192 12.67 -8.59 -15.37
CA HIS A 192 13.48 -9.81 -15.48
C HIS A 192 12.81 -10.90 -16.35
N ASN A 193 12.39 -10.53 -17.57
CA ASN A 193 11.70 -11.40 -18.54
C ASN A 193 10.36 -11.97 -18.09
N LYS A 194 9.75 -11.44 -17.03
CA LYS A 194 8.39 -11.79 -16.58
C LYS A 194 7.42 -10.67 -16.93
N GLU A 195 6.20 -11.02 -17.36
CA GLU A 195 5.11 -10.05 -17.52
C GLU A 195 4.64 -9.60 -16.15
N VAL A 196 4.58 -8.29 -15.96
CA VAL A 196 4.20 -7.68 -14.68
C VAL A 196 3.16 -6.58 -14.84
N TRP A 197 2.40 -6.35 -13.78
CA TRP A 197 1.76 -5.07 -13.53
C TRP A 197 2.79 -4.14 -12.90
N ILE A 198 2.97 -2.96 -13.51
CA ILE A 198 3.75 -1.85 -12.94
C ILE A 198 2.73 -0.91 -12.33
N VAL A 199 2.73 -0.83 -10.98
CA VAL A 199 1.75 -0.09 -10.20
C VAL A 199 2.42 1.08 -9.52
N SER A 200 2.03 2.31 -9.88
CA SER A 200 2.54 3.53 -9.26
C SER A 200 1.66 3.93 -8.07
N VAL A 201 2.31 4.19 -6.94
CA VAL A 201 1.63 4.46 -5.66
C VAL A 201 2.27 5.65 -4.95
N THR A 202 1.44 6.47 -4.31
CA THR A 202 1.83 7.43 -3.28
C THR A 202 0.98 7.23 -2.04
N ASP A 203 1.33 7.86 -0.93
CA ASP A 203 0.51 7.79 0.30
C ASP A 203 0.55 9.10 1.10
N ASP A 204 -0.48 9.30 1.91
CA ASP A 204 -0.59 10.44 2.80
C ASP A 204 0.39 10.35 3.99
N ILE A 205 0.90 9.14 4.34
CA ILE A 205 1.90 8.95 5.41
C ILE A 205 3.15 9.76 5.12
N SER A 206 3.55 9.78 3.85
CA SER A 206 4.69 10.56 3.36
C SER A 206 4.30 11.94 2.84
N SER A 207 3.04 12.37 3.02
CA SER A 207 2.44 13.56 2.37
C SER A 207 2.63 13.53 0.84
N ASN A 208 2.52 12.34 0.26
CA ASN A 208 2.74 12.06 -1.17
C ASN A 208 4.16 12.39 -1.68
N ALA A 209 5.12 12.58 -0.77
CA ALA A 209 6.52 12.90 -1.11
C ALA A 209 7.30 11.67 -1.60
N VAL A 210 6.92 10.48 -1.14
CA VAL A 210 7.53 9.21 -1.57
C VAL A 210 6.73 8.63 -2.72
N LYS A 211 7.41 8.41 -3.86
CA LYS A 211 6.83 7.70 -5.01
C LYS A 211 7.27 6.24 -4.95
N MET A 212 6.31 5.34 -5.00
CA MET A 212 6.54 3.90 -5.01
C MET A 212 6.11 3.29 -6.32
N THR A 213 6.85 2.30 -6.79
CA THR A 213 6.51 1.50 -7.96
C THR A 213 6.62 0.02 -7.61
N PHE A 214 5.51 -0.71 -7.74
CA PHE A 214 5.46 -2.15 -7.51
C PHE A 214 5.51 -2.89 -8.86
N TYR A 215 6.35 -3.89 -8.96
CA TYR A 215 6.43 -4.83 -10.09
C TYR A 215 5.78 -6.15 -9.65
N ILE A 216 4.55 -6.38 -10.07
CA ILE A 216 3.72 -7.50 -9.62
C ILE A 216 3.58 -8.51 -10.76
N ASP A 217 4.09 -9.72 -10.58
CA ASP A 217 4.02 -10.81 -11.54
C ASP A 217 2.55 -11.12 -11.90
N MET A 218 2.21 -11.06 -13.19
CA MET A 218 0.82 -11.22 -13.65
C MET A 218 0.29 -12.64 -13.46
N LYS A 219 1.15 -13.65 -13.40
CA LYS A 219 0.77 -15.05 -13.26
C LYS A 219 0.59 -15.47 -11.80
N SER A 220 1.50 -15.05 -10.93
CA SER A 220 1.53 -15.48 -9.52
C SER A 220 0.99 -14.43 -8.54
N ASN A 221 0.79 -13.18 -8.98
CA ASN A 221 0.46 -12.01 -8.15
C ASN A 221 1.49 -11.74 -7.03
N LYS A 222 2.74 -12.15 -7.23
CA LYS A 222 3.83 -11.86 -6.30
C LYS A 222 4.49 -10.54 -6.64
N VAL A 223 4.84 -9.76 -5.62
CA VAL A 223 5.70 -8.59 -5.80
C VAL A 223 7.11 -9.09 -6.09
N LEU A 224 7.63 -8.77 -7.27
CA LEU A 224 9.00 -9.10 -7.68
C LEU A 224 9.98 -8.03 -7.24
N ALA A 225 9.55 -6.77 -7.31
CA ALA A 225 10.32 -5.64 -6.82
C ALA A 225 9.38 -4.50 -6.38
N GLN A 226 9.89 -3.66 -5.48
CA GLN A 226 9.30 -2.40 -5.10
C GLN A 226 10.39 -1.32 -5.12
N GLU A 227 10.23 -0.33 -5.96
CA GLU A 227 11.07 0.87 -5.98
C GLU A 227 10.46 1.97 -5.13
N MET A 228 11.31 2.78 -4.49
CA MET A 228 10.92 3.95 -3.71
C MET A 228 11.82 5.12 -4.07
N ASP A 229 11.22 6.26 -4.38
CA ASP A 229 11.93 7.55 -4.59
C ASP A 229 11.42 8.55 -3.55
N ALA A 230 12.29 8.90 -2.62
CA ALA A 230 12.04 9.86 -1.55
C ALA A 230 12.88 11.13 -1.78
N GLY A 231 12.52 11.92 -2.81
CA GLY A 231 13.18 13.18 -3.10
C GLY A 231 14.66 13.04 -3.48
N GLY A 232 14.97 12.07 -4.35
CA GLY A 232 16.31 11.78 -4.84
C GLY A 232 17.03 10.65 -4.09
N ARG A 233 16.56 10.24 -2.91
CA ARG A 233 17.00 8.98 -2.29
C ARG A 233 16.20 7.82 -2.89
N LYS A 234 16.87 7.06 -3.75
CA LYS A 234 16.25 5.91 -4.40
C LYS A 234 16.61 4.62 -3.69
N MET A 235 15.62 3.79 -3.50
CA MET A 235 15.76 2.48 -2.87
C MET A 235 14.97 1.45 -3.69
N VAL A 236 15.39 0.19 -3.62
CA VAL A 236 14.66 -0.92 -4.23
C VAL A 236 14.67 -2.12 -3.30
N MET A 237 13.52 -2.78 -3.17
CA MET A 237 13.41 -4.11 -2.59
C MET A 237 13.20 -5.09 -3.74
N GLU A 238 14.02 -6.14 -3.82
CA GLU A 238 13.93 -7.17 -4.87
C GLU A 238 13.73 -8.55 -4.23
N ARG A 239 12.78 -9.31 -4.77
CA ARG A 239 12.50 -10.68 -4.34
C ARG A 239 13.66 -11.60 -4.66
N ILE A 240 14.05 -12.42 -3.69
CA ILE A 240 14.94 -13.54 -3.94
C ILE A 240 14.09 -14.73 -4.42
N GLU A 241 14.33 -15.19 -5.63
CA GLU A 241 13.78 -16.46 -6.10
C GLU A 241 14.58 -17.59 -5.42
N ARG A 242 13.88 -18.47 -4.69
CA ARG A 242 14.48 -19.72 -4.24
C ARG A 242 14.50 -20.68 -5.42
N ASN A 243 15.70 -21.04 -5.88
CA ASN A 243 15.90 -22.16 -6.78
C ASN A 243 15.42 -23.45 -6.13
#